data_37f5fd8688db490be75c07308b8cf716
#
_entry.id   37f5fd8688db490be75c07308b8cf716
#
_cell.length_a   1.000
_cell.length_b   1.000
_cell.length_c   1.000
_cell.angle_alpha   90.00
_cell.angle_beta   90.00
_cell.angle_gamma   90.00
#
_symmetry.space_group_name_H-M   'P 1'
#
loop_
_entity.id
_entity.type
_entity.pdbx_description
1 polymer ?
#
loop_
_entity_poly.entity_id
_entity_poly.type
_entity_poly.pdbx_seq_one_letter_code
_entity_poly.pdbx_strand_id
1 'polypeptide(L)'
;GIDTASLAIVKKHFNAIVPENCMKCEEIHPEKDKYTFEDADKLVQFGIDNDITITGHCLIWHSQCAPWMWQDEDGKDVSAEVLKQNMKEHITTVVQRYKGKILGWDVVNEAIMENGSYRNSMFYRILGEEFIPLAFQYAHEADPNIELYYNDYNMHEPGKRATVVKLIKDLKARGLRIDAVGMQGHVGMDHNMEEFENSIKAYAETGVKVMITEFDMSALPNRRWTANISDIEEYRESMNPYKEALPDSVSQKWNAKMMDFMNLFIKYEDVITRVTAWGVTDRD
;
A
#
# COMPACT_ATOMS: atom_id res chain seq x y z
N GLY A 1 2.29 9.05 15.37
CA GLY A 1 2.43 10.36 14.69
C GLY A 1 3.88 10.69 14.38
N ILE A 2 4.15 11.56 13.40
CA ILE A 2 5.51 12.00 13.05
C ILE A 2 6.11 12.73 14.25
N ASP A 3 7.27 12.30 14.73
CA ASP A 3 7.96 12.98 15.83
C ASP A 3 8.51 14.36 15.41
N THR A 4 8.84 15.21 16.40
CA THR A 4 9.26 16.59 16.13
C THR A 4 10.57 16.67 15.33
N ALA A 5 11.48 15.70 15.48
CA ALA A 5 12.74 15.67 14.73
C ALA A 5 12.50 15.30 13.27
N SER A 6 11.64 14.32 13.02
CA SER A 6 11.25 13.89 11.67
C SER A 6 10.46 14.96 10.90
N LEU A 7 9.67 15.80 11.58
CA LEU A 7 8.90 16.87 10.94
C LEU A 7 9.78 17.83 10.10
N ALA A 8 10.95 18.20 10.61
CA ALA A 8 11.86 19.10 9.90
C ALA A 8 12.41 18.46 8.61
N ILE A 9 12.67 17.15 8.66
CA ILE A 9 13.14 16.36 7.51
C ILE A 9 12.01 16.27 6.47
N VAL A 10 10.80 15.90 6.91
CA VAL A 10 9.64 15.78 6.01
C VAL A 10 9.38 17.09 5.28
N LYS A 11 9.28 18.21 5.98
CA LYS A 11 9.03 19.53 5.37
C LYS A 11 10.11 19.96 4.37
N LYS A 12 11.35 19.53 4.58
CA LYS A 12 12.48 19.95 3.74
C LYS A 12 12.67 19.08 2.49
N HIS A 13 12.37 17.77 2.60
CA HIS A 13 12.80 16.79 1.61
C HIS A 13 11.66 16.06 0.90
N PHE A 14 10.43 16.12 1.41
CA PHE A 14 9.31 15.38 0.86
C PHE A 14 8.19 16.32 0.39
N ASN A 15 7.55 15.96 -0.71
CA ASN A 15 6.39 16.65 -1.27
C ASN A 15 5.12 15.79 -1.29
N ALA A 16 5.20 14.58 -0.76
CA ALA A 16 4.07 13.67 -0.59
C ALA A 16 4.22 12.88 0.72
N ILE A 17 3.09 12.56 1.35
CA ILE A 17 3.01 11.71 2.55
C ILE A 17 1.90 10.69 2.42
N VAL A 18 2.06 9.59 3.14
CA VAL A 18 1.07 8.53 3.30
C VAL A 18 0.99 8.16 4.79
N PRO A 19 -0.21 7.90 5.36
CA PRO A 19 -0.32 7.44 6.73
C PRO A 19 0.15 5.99 6.86
N GLU A 20 0.94 5.69 7.87
CA GLU A 20 1.34 4.32 8.16
C GLU A 20 0.16 3.48 8.70
N ASN A 21 -0.59 4.01 9.68
CA ASN A 21 -1.65 3.26 10.37
C ASN A 21 -2.99 4.00 10.49
N CYS A 22 -3.00 5.31 10.73
CA CYS A 22 -4.18 6.03 11.20
C CYS A 22 -5.40 6.06 10.24
N MET A 23 -5.27 5.59 9.01
CA MET A 23 -6.38 5.44 8.06
C MET A 23 -6.78 3.98 7.81
N LYS A 24 -6.10 3.01 8.43
CA LYS A 24 -6.48 1.59 8.34
C LYS A 24 -7.80 1.34 9.09
N CYS A 25 -8.56 0.35 8.66
CA CYS A 25 -9.93 0.12 9.13
C CYS A 25 -10.03 0.00 10.67
N GLU A 26 -9.15 -0.76 11.31
CA GLU A 26 -9.20 -0.93 12.77
C GLU A 26 -8.92 0.35 13.55
N GLU A 27 -8.18 1.29 12.96
CA GLU A 27 -7.86 2.57 13.59
C GLU A 27 -8.95 3.62 13.32
N ILE A 28 -9.36 3.79 12.06
CA ILE A 28 -10.28 4.86 11.67
C ILE A 28 -11.76 4.49 11.87
N HIS A 29 -12.10 3.19 11.86
CA HIS A 29 -13.46 2.67 12.00
C HIS A 29 -13.48 1.40 12.87
N PRO A 30 -13.10 1.50 14.16
CA PRO A 30 -12.90 0.35 15.06
C PRO A 30 -14.17 -0.42 15.39
N GLU A 31 -15.33 0.22 15.38
CA GLU A 31 -16.63 -0.37 15.64
C GLU A 31 -17.63 0.11 14.58
N LYS A 32 -18.65 -0.68 14.26
CA LYS A 32 -19.57 -0.47 13.14
C LYS A 32 -20.13 0.97 13.04
N ASP A 33 -20.47 1.58 14.14
CA ASP A 33 -21.09 2.92 14.17
C ASP A 33 -20.14 3.98 14.75
N LYS A 34 -18.84 3.68 14.85
CA LYS A 34 -17.86 4.54 15.50
C LYS A 34 -16.66 4.79 14.62
N TYR A 35 -16.39 6.06 14.37
CA TYR A 35 -15.22 6.52 13.65
C TYR A 35 -14.28 7.30 14.57
N THR A 36 -12.98 7.12 14.37
CA THR A 36 -11.88 7.80 15.07
C THR A 36 -11.00 8.51 14.04
N PHE A 37 -11.36 9.74 13.71
CA PHE A 37 -10.69 10.50 12.65
C PHE A 37 -9.56 11.40 13.13
N GLU A 38 -9.35 11.52 14.44
CA GLU A 38 -8.50 12.57 15.05
C GLU A 38 -7.06 12.55 14.51
N ASP A 39 -6.44 11.38 14.41
CA ASP A 39 -5.05 11.27 13.95
C ASP A 39 -4.95 11.36 12.43
N ALA A 40 -5.91 10.80 11.70
CA ALA A 40 -6.00 10.97 10.25
C ALA A 40 -6.24 12.44 9.87
N ASP A 41 -7.12 13.15 10.59
CA ASP A 41 -7.37 14.59 10.40
C ASP A 41 -6.11 15.44 10.64
N LYS A 42 -5.33 15.13 11.69
CA LYS A 42 -4.06 15.81 11.97
C LYS A 42 -3.05 15.63 10.84
N LEU A 43 -2.94 14.40 10.30
CA LEU A 43 -2.05 14.10 9.18
C LEU A 43 -2.48 14.86 7.92
N VAL A 44 -3.77 14.85 7.61
CA VAL A 44 -4.32 15.55 6.44
C VAL A 44 -4.12 17.05 6.59
N GLN A 45 -4.39 17.62 7.77
CA GLN A 45 -4.16 19.05 8.04
C GLN A 45 -2.68 19.42 7.93
N PHE A 46 -1.78 18.56 8.42
CA PHE A 46 -0.34 18.77 8.26
C PHE A 46 0.07 18.82 6.77
N GLY A 47 -0.45 17.93 5.93
CA GLY A 47 -0.19 17.98 4.50
C GLY A 47 -0.69 19.26 3.85
N ILE A 48 -1.91 19.69 4.18
CA ILE A 48 -2.51 20.94 3.66
C ILE A 48 -1.69 22.16 4.09
N ASP A 49 -1.34 22.27 5.37
CA ASP A 49 -0.61 23.41 5.94
C ASP A 49 0.82 23.55 5.38
N ASN A 50 1.38 22.47 4.82
CA ASN A 50 2.75 22.47 4.30
C ASN A 50 2.84 22.25 2.77
N ASP A 51 1.70 22.31 2.06
CA ASP A 51 1.62 22.05 0.61
C ASP A 51 2.22 20.69 0.22
N ILE A 52 1.94 19.67 1.01
CA ILE A 52 2.39 18.29 0.81
C ILE A 52 1.21 17.44 0.36
N THR A 53 1.36 16.73 -0.77
CA THR A 53 0.35 15.84 -1.30
C THR A 53 0.12 14.65 -0.36
N ILE A 54 -1.14 14.24 -0.20
CA ILE A 54 -1.53 13.15 0.70
C ILE A 54 -2.15 12.02 -0.11
N THR A 55 -1.74 10.78 0.18
CA THR A 55 -2.42 9.55 -0.30
C THR A 55 -3.05 8.85 0.89
N GLY A 56 -4.28 8.39 0.74
CA GLY A 56 -4.96 7.58 1.75
C GLY A 56 -4.52 6.12 1.68
N HIS A 57 -4.19 5.53 2.82
CA HIS A 57 -3.79 4.13 2.95
C HIS A 57 -4.42 3.51 4.20
N CYS A 58 -5.23 2.51 4.05
CA CYS A 58 -5.87 1.95 2.87
C CYS A 58 -7.37 1.69 3.18
N LEU A 59 -8.21 1.54 2.16
CA LEU A 59 -9.65 1.32 2.40
C LEU A 59 -9.97 -0.13 2.76
N ILE A 60 -9.48 -1.10 1.99
CA ILE A 60 -9.73 -2.54 2.17
C ILE A 60 -8.40 -3.29 2.23
N TRP A 61 -8.17 -3.92 3.36
CA TRP A 61 -7.02 -4.77 3.61
C TRP A 61 -7.37 -5.91 4.57
N HIS A 62 -6.83 -7.09 4.37
CA HIS A 62 -7.10 -8.27 5.20
C HIS A 62 -6.46 -8.19 6.59
N SER A 63 -5.41 -7.38 6.75
CA SER A 63 -4.76 -7.10 8.02
C SER A 63 -5.30 -5.79 8.61
N GLN A 64 -5.16 -5.57 9.90
CA GLN A 64 -5.63 -4.37 10.60
C GLN A 64 -7.04 -3.92 10.17
N CYS A 65 -7.95 -4.92 10.04
CA CYS A 65 -9.35 -4.74 9.70
C CYS A 65 -10.21 -5.09 10.91
N ALA A 66 -11.03 -4.16 11.34
CA ALA A 66 -11.89 -4.33 12.51
C ALA A 66 -12.89 -5.50 12.32
N PRO A 67 -13.07 -6.38 13.31
CA PRO A 67 -13.90 -7.59 13.17
C PRO A 67 -15.34 -7.34 12.73
N TRP A 68 -15.97 -6.23 13.14
CA TRP A 68 -17.33 -5.88 12.76
C TRP A 68 -17.55 -5.84 11.24
N MET A 69 -16.48 -5.61 10.47
CA MET A 69 -16.56 -5.56 9.01
C MET A 69 -17.02 -6.90 8.41
N TRP A 70 -16.52 -8.02 8.96
CA TRP A 70 -16.64 -9.34 8.36
C TRP A 70 -17.13 -10.43 9.32
N GLN A 71 -17.32 -10.13 10.62
CA GLN A 71 -17.86 -11.05 11.63
C GLN A 71 -19.15 -10.53 12.23
N ASP A 72 -20.04 -11.47 12.57
CA ASP A 72 -21.21 -11.23 13.40
C ASP A 72 -20.88 -11.28 14.90
N GLU A 73 -21.91 -11.11 15.76
CA GLU A 73 -21.77 -11.14 17.21
C GLU A 73 -21.29 -12.51 17.75
N ASP A 74 -21.50 -13.59 16.99
CA ASP A 74 -21.04 -14.94 17.32
C ASP A 74 -19.61 -15.21 16.81
N GLY A 75 -18.96 -14.27 16.17
CA GLY A 75 -17.63 -14.39 15.57
C GLY A 75 -17.60 -15.21 14.27
N LYS A 76 -18.75 -15.38 13.61
CA LYS A 76 -18.86 -16.07 12.32
C LYS A 76 -18.82 -15.07 11.18
N ASP A 77 -18.41 -15.54 10.01
CA ASP A 77 -18.43 -14.72 8.80
C ASP A 77 -19.86 -14.21 8.55
N VAL A 78 -19.98 -12.91 8.27
CA VAL A 78 -21.25 -12.31 7.86
C VAL A 78 -21.67 -12.79 6.46
N SER A 79 -22.93 -12.57 6.08
CA SER A 79 -23.38 -12.86 4.72
C SER A 79 -22.71 -11.94 3.69
N ALA A 80 -22.71 -12.36 2.42
CA ALA A 80 -22.17 -11.56 1.32
C ALA A 80 -22.83 -10.18 1.24
N GLU A 81 -24.15 -10.09 1.45
CA GLU A 81 -24.89 -8.82 1.43
C GLU A 81 -24.47 -7.90 2.57
N VAL A 82 -24.30 -8.44 3.77
CA VAL A 82 -23.84 -7.67 4.94
C VAL A 82 -22.42 -7.16 4.70
N LEU A 83 -21.51 -7.99 4.20
CA LEU A 83 -20.14 -7.55 3.91
C LEU A 83 -20.11 -6.44 2.85
N LYS A 84 -20.89 -6.57 1.76
CA LYS A 84 -21.01 -5.52 0.75
C LYS A 84 -21.49 -4.20 1.34
N GLN A 85 -22.50 -4.25 2.22
CA GLN A 85 -23.01 -3.06 2.88
C GLN A 85 -21.98 -2.43 3.82
N ASN A 86 -21.31 -3.24 4.63
CA ASN A 86 -20.25 -2.78 5.54
C ASN A 86 -19.10 -2.12 4.78
N MET A 87 -18.62 -2.76 3.70
CA MET A 87 -17.59 -2.20 2.82
C MET A 87 -18.04 -0.87 2.20
N LYS A 88 -19.27 -0.81 1.68
CA LYS A 88 -19.80 0.41 1.06
C LYS A 88 -19.90 1.56 2.05
N GLU A 89 -20.39 1.30 3.25
CA GLU A 89 -20.49 2.30 4.31
C GLU A 89 -19.11 2.83 4.71
N HIS A 90 -18.19 1.93 5.01
CA HIS A 90 -16.81 2.30 5.37
C HIS A 90 -16.14 3.14 4.29
N ILE A 91 -16.10 2.64 3.06
CA ILE A 91 -15.45 3.30 1.94
C ILE A 91 -16.09 4.68 1.68
N THR A 92 -17.42 4.73 1.62
CA THR A 92 -18.13 5.98 1.34
C THR A 92 -17.84 7.04 2.40
N THR A 93 -17.92 6.67 3.66
CA THR A 93 -17.71 7.61 4.78
C THR A 93 -16.28 8.15 4.80
N VAL A 94 -15.30 7.25 4.67
CA VAL A 94 -13.88 7.64 4.74
C VAL A 94 -13.48 8.47 3.51
N VAL A 95 -13.86 8.05 2.30
CA VAL A 95 -13.53 8.79 1.07
C VAL A 95 -14.17 10.16 1.06
N GLN A 96 -15.46 10.27 1.42
CA GLN A 96 -16.18 11.55 1.45
C GLN A 96 -15.62 12.52 2.48
N ARG A 97 -15.14 12.04 3.64
CA ARG A 97 -14.52 12.91 4.66
C ARG A 97 -13.32 13.67 4.11
N TYR A 98 -12.51 13.03 3.29
CA TYR A 98 -11.26 13.61 2.77
C TYR A 98 -11.37 14.08 1.32
N LYS A 99 -12.58 14.17 0.79
CA LYS A 99 -12.83 14.67 -0.57
C LYS A 99 -12.24 16.05 -0.78
N GLY A 100 -11.45 16.19 -1.86
CA GLY A 100 -10.76 17.43 -2.19
C GLY A 100 -9.54 17.76 -1.31
N LYS A 101 -9.17 16.87 -0.37
CA LYS A 101 -8.04 17.06 0.55
C LYS A 101 -6.88 16.10 0.27
N ILE A 102 -7.15 14.94 -0.32
CA ILE A 102 -6.15 13.94 -0.66
C ILE A 102 -6.17 13.64 -2.15
N LEU A 103 -5.05 13.18 -2.70
CA LEU A 103 -4.89 12.90 -4.13
C LEU A 103 -5.59 11.62 -4.55
N GLY A 104 -5.44 10.55 -3.80
CA GLY A 104 -5.95 9.24 -4.15
C GLY A 104 -5.92 8.25 -2.98
N TRP A 105 -6.52 7.08 -3.19
CA TRP A 105 -6.62 6.00 -2.21
C TRP A 105 -6.02 4.69 -2.70
N ASP A 106 -5.27 4.05 -1.84
CA ASP A 106 -5.05 2.61 -1.92
C ASP A 106 -6.38 1.92 -1.58
N VAL A 107 -7.14 1.56 -2.62
CA VAL A 107 -8.50 1.03 -2.47
C VAL A 107 -8.47 -0.38 -1.92
N VAL A 108 -7.60 -1.22 -2.48
CA VAL A 108 -7.36 -2.58 -2.01
C VAL A 108 -5.86 -2.80 -1.86
N ASN A 109 -5.49 -3.34 -0.71
CA ASN A 109 -4.11 -3.65 -0.36
C ASN A 109 -3.89 -5.15 -0.24
N GLU A 110 -2.85 -5.68 -0.90
CA GLU A 110 -2.28 -7.03 -0.71
C GLU A 110 -3.26 -8.20 -0.92
N ALA A 111 -4.03 -8.16 -1.99
CA ALA A 111 -5.03 -9.18 -2.29
C ALA A 111 -4.51 -10.38 -3.09
N ILE A 112 -3.29 -10.31 -3.64
CA ILE A 112 -2.75 -11.31 -4.56
C ILE A 112 -1.44 -11.89 -4.00
N MET A 113 -1.31 -13.20 -4.04
CA MET A 113 -0.12 -13.94 -3.61
C MET A 113 0.96 -13.96 -4.70
N GLU A 114 2.20 -14.27 -4.35
CA GLU A 114 3.34 -14.32 -5.27
C GLU A 114 3.13 -15.28 -6.45
N ASN A 115 2.44 -16.39 -6.21
CA ASN A 115 2.10 -17.38 -7.25
C ASN A 115 0.94 -16.95 -8.17
N GLY A 116 0.38 -15.76 -7.94
CA GLY A 116 -0.73 -15.21 -8.70
C GLY A 116 -2.13 -15.65 -8.24
N SER A 117 -2.25 -16.46 -7.19
CA SER A 117 -3.56 -16.76 -6.61
C SER A 117 -4.06 -15.59 -5.76
N TYR A 118 -5.38 -15.45 -5.63
CA TYR A 118 -5.94 -14.51 -4.66
C TYR A 118 -5.66 -14.97 -3.23
N ARG A 119 -5.35 -14.03 -2.36
CA ARG A 119 -5.19 -14.29 -0.93
C ARG A 119 -6.50 -14.78 -0.34
N ASN A 120 -6.46 -15.86 0.44
CA ASN A 120 -7.62 -16.39 1.15
C ASN A 120 -7.98 -15.51 2.36
N SER A 121 -8.28 -14.24 2.09
CA SER A 121 -8.74 -13.27 3.09
C SER A 121 -10.22 -13.47 3.41
N MET A 122 -10.71 -12.81 4.47
CA MET A 122 -12.14 -12.79 4.79
C MET A 122 -12.97 -12.21 3.63
N PHE A 123 -12.47 -11.20 2.93
CA PHE A 123 -13.15 -10.61 1.78
C PHE A 123 -13.27 -11.61 0.62
N TYR A 124 -12.17 -12.30 0.30
CA TYR A 124 -12.17 -13.32 -0.76
C TYR A 124 -13.02 -14.53 -0.39
N ARG A 125 -12.95 -14.99 0.87
CA ARG A 125 -13.74 -16.14 1.35
C ARG A 125 -15.24 -15.90 1.24
N ILE A 126 -15.70 -14.67 1.51
CA ILE A 126 -17.14 -14.32 1.51
C ILE A 126 -17.61 -13.88 0.13
N LEU A 127 -16.84 -13.10 -0.62
CA LEU A 127 -17.25 -12.46 -1.89
C LEU A 127 -16.52 -12.98 -3.13
N GLY A 128 -15.51 -13.86 -2.98
CA GLY A 128 -14.65 -14.24 -4.10
C GLY A 128 -13.91 -13.02 -4.65
N GLU A 129 -13.56 -13.07 -5.93
CA GLU A 129 -12.84 -11.99 -6.63
C GLU A 129 -13.63 -10.67 -6.70
N GLU A 130 -14.95 -10.74 -6.54
CA GLU A 130 -15.85 -9.58 -6.67
C GLU A 130 -15.63 -8.50 -5.61
N PHE A 131 -15.00 -8.80 -4.47
CA PHE A 131 -14.76 -7.77 -3.47
C PHE A 131 -13.88 -6.62 -4.00
N ILE A 132 -12.95 -6.90 -4.92
CA ILE A 132 -12.07 -5.87 -5.49
C ILE A 132 -12.84 -4.91 -6.40
N PRO A 133 -13.55 -5.36 -7.46
CA PRO A 133 -14.39 -4.47 -8.26
C PRO A 133 -15.40 -3.67 -7.44
N LEU A 134 -16.02 -4.28 -6.42
CA LEU A 134 -16.96 -3.60 -5.54
C LEU A 134 -16.27 -2.48 -4.75
N ALA A 135 -15.09 -2.71 -4.20
CA ALA A 135 -14.34 -1.69 -3.47
C ALA A 135 -14.00 -0.49 -4.38
N PHE A 136 -13.52 -0.74 -5.60
CA PHE A 136 -13.25 0.32 -6.59
C PHE A 136 -14.52 1.08 -7.00
N GLN A 137 -15.63 0.37 -7.20
CA GLN A 137 -16.92 0.99 -7.51
C GLN A 137 -17.37 1.91 -6.38
N TYR A 138 -17.35 1.45 -5.12
CA TYR A 138 -17.78 2.24 -3.97
C TYR A 138 -16.90 3.48 -3.77
N ALA A 139 -15.60 3.35 -3.95
CA ALA A 139 -14.67 4.49 -3.85
C ALA A 139 -14.95 5.52 -4.95
N HIS A 140 -15.16 5.10 -6.19
CA HIS A 140 -15.51 5.98 -7.29
C HIS A 140 -16.88 6.66 -7.09
N GLU A 141 -17.89 5.94 -6.62
CA GLU A 141 -19.20 6.51 -6.29
C GLU A 141 -19.09 7.57 -5.18
N ALA A 142 -18.22 7.36 -4.20
CA ALA A 142 -18.03 8.30 -3.09
C ALA A 142 -17.33 9.60 -3.53
N ASP A 143 -16.34 9.51 -4.40
CA ASP A 143 -15.67 10.65 -5.02
C ASP A 143 -15.23 10.32 -6.46
N PRO A 144 -15.98 10.76 -7.49
CA PRO A 144 -15.66 10.47 -8.87
C PRO A 144 -14.35 11.09 -9.38
N ASN A 145 -13.78 12.05 -8.66
CA ASN A 145 -12.59 12.78 -9.10
C ASN A 145 -11.30 12.26 -8.46
N ILE A 146 -11.40 11.45 -7.40
CA ILE A 146 -10.22 10.96 -6.68
C ILE A 146 -9.52 9.85 -7.46
N GLU A 147 -8.19 9.80 -7.37
CA GLU A 147 -7.43 8.71 -7.96
C GLU A 147 -7.58 7.42 -7.14
N LEU A 148 -7.63 6.26 -7.81
CA LEU A 148 -7.86 4.95 -7.22
C LEU A 148 -6.73 3.99 -7.59
N TYR A 149 -6.16 3.32 -6.57
CA TYR A 149 -4.97 2.48 -6.68
C TYR A 149 -5.19 1.07 -6.15
N TYR A 150 -4.51 0.11 -6.75
CA TYR A 150 -4.24 -1.19 -6.16
C TYR A 150 -2.80 -1.20 -5.64
N ASN A 151 -2.54 -1.60 -4.40
CA ASN A 151 -1.23 -1.61 -3.77
C ASN A 151 -0.86 -3.01 -3.28
N ASP A 152 0.39 -3.45 -3.52
CA ASP A 152 0.85 -4.77 -3.05
C ASP A 152 2.38 -4.82 -2.94
N TYR A 153 2.88 -5.74 -2.11
CA TYR A 153 4.29 -6.06 -2.01
C TYR A 153 4.69 -7.14 -3.04
N ASN A 154 5.98 -7.39 -3.20
CA ASN A 154 6.52 -8.38 -4.16
C ASN A 154 5.88 -8.32 -5.56
N MET A 155 5.52 -7.12 -6.00
CA MET A 155 4.88 -6.87 -7.29
C MET A 155 5.77 -7.19 -8.51
N HIS A 156 7.06 -7.51 -8.26
CA HIS A 156 8.01 -7.97 -9.26
C HIS A 156 7.86 -9.46 -9.59
N GLU A 157 7.18 -10.23 -8.75
CA GLU A 157 6.98 -11.67 -8.97
C GLU A 157 6.13 -11.95 -10.20
N PRO A 158 6.57 -12.82 -11.13
CA PRO A 158 5.89 -13.07 -12.41
C PRO A 158 4.43 -13.54 -12.26
N GLY A 159 4.15 -14.41 -11.27
CA GLY A 159 2.79 -14.88 -10.99
C GLY A 159 1.86 -13.78 -10.55
N LYS A 160 2.30 -12.96 -9.56
CA LYS A 160 1.57 -11.79 -9.07
C LYS A 160 1.36 -10.77 -10.20
N ARG A 161 2.42 -10.44 -10.94
CA ARG A 161 2.37 -9.54 -12.09
C ARG A 161 1.29 -9.92 -13.10
N ALA A 162 1.23 -11.19 -13.48
CA ALA A 162 0.24 -11.69 -14.45
C ALA A 162 -1.20 -11.48 -13.94
N THR A 163 -1.46 -11.76 -12.68
CA THR A 163 -2.79 -11.61 -12.08
C THR A 163 -3.16 -10.14 -11.89
N VAL A 164 -2.22 -9.27 -11.49
CA VAL A 164 -2.47 -7.82 -11.37
C VAL A 164 -2.75 -7.21 -12.74
N VAL A 165 -2.01 -7.59 -13.79
CA VAL A 165 -2.31 -7.15 -15.17
C VAL A 165 -3.72 -7.56 -15.58
N LYS A 166 -4.13 -8.81 -15.28
CA LYS A 166 -5.51 -9.27 -15.54
C LYS A 166 -6.52 -8.44 -14.75
N LEU A 167 -6.30 -8.21 -13.47
CA LEU A 167 -7.15 -7.41 -12.61
C LEU A 167 -7.37 -6.00 -13.18
N ILE A 168 -6.30 -5.32 -13.60
CA ILE A 168 -6.40 -3.98 -14.20
C ILE A 168 -7.28 -4.00 -15.45
N LYS A 169 -7.05 -4.98 -16.34
CA LYS A 169 -7.83 -5.14 -17.56
C LYS A 169 -9.31 -5.44 -17.27
N ASP A 170 -9.59 -6.31 -16.29
CA ASP A 170 -10.96 -6.65 -15.88
C ASP A 170 -11.70 -5.44 -15.29
N LEU A 171 -11.05 -4.64 -14.43
CA LEU A 171 -11.63 -3.40 -13.90
C LEU A 171 -11.96 -2.42 -15.02
N LYS A 172 -11.04 -2.20 -15.95
CA LYS A 172 -11.26 -1.30 -17.11
C LYS A 172 -12.38 -1.82 -18.05
N ALA A 173 -12.43 -3.13 -18.29
CA ALA A 173 -13.47 -3.74 -19.12
C ALA A 173 -14.87 -3.59 -18.50
N ARG A 174 -14.96 -3.53 -17.17
CA ARG A 174 -16.20 -3.23 -16.43
C ARG A 174 -16.53 -1.73 -16.38
N GLY A 175 -15.70 -0.86 -16.97
CA GLY A 175 -15.86 0.60 -16.89
C GLY A 175 -15.51 1.19 -15.52
N LEU A 176 -14.78 0.44 -14.69
CA LEU A 176 -14.34 0.91 -13.37
C LEU A 176 -13.01 1.65 -13.48
N ARG A 177 -12.88 2.71 -12.68
CA ARG A 177 -11.68 3.52 -12.63
C ARG A 177 -10.57 2.81 -11.84
N ILE A 178 -9.39 2.75 -12.43
CA ILE A 178 -8.11 2.47 -11.78
C ILE A 178 -7.05 3.36 -12.42
N ASP A 179 -6.38 4.19 -11.64
CA ASP A 179 -5.43 5.20 -12.13
C ASP A 179 -3.99 4.70 -12.07
N ALA A 180 -3.65 3.97 -11.02
CA ALA A 180 -2.30 3.44 -10.83
C ALA A 180 -2.27 2.13 -10.06
N VAL A 181 -1.12 1.48 -10.11
CA VAL A 181 -0.76 0.41 -9.19
C VAL A 181 0.42 0.83 -8.34
N GLY A 182 0.38 0.49 -7.06
CA GLY A 182 1.47 0.66 -6.11
C GLY A 182 2.31 -0.61 -6.01
N MET A 183 3.58 -0.51 -6.36
CA MET A 183 4.59 -1.49 -6.00
C MET A 183 5.18 -1.03 -4.67
N GLN A 184 4.93 -1.74 -3.57
CA GLN A 184 5.41 -1.29 -2.24
C GLN A 184 6.92 -1.05 -2.26
N GLY A 185 7.69 -1.96 -2.84
CA GLY A 185 9.12 -1.74 -3.03
C GLY A 185 9.95 -2.03 -1.79
N HIS A 186 9.50 -2.97 -0.94
CA HIS A 186 10.30 -3.55 0.11
C HIS A 186 11.33 -4.51 -0.51
N VAL A 187 12.58 -4.10 -0.58
CA VAL A 187 13.61 -4.80 -1.34
C VAL A 187 14.85 -5.13 -0.51
N GLY A 188 15.69 -6.00 -1.03
CA GLY A 188 17.00 -6.33 -0.50
C GLY A 188 18.10 -6.10 -1.53
N MET A 189 19.36 -6.26 -1.12
CA MET A 189 20.50 -6.09 -2.01
C MET A 189 20.60 -7.14 -3.13
N ASP A 190 19.94 -8.29 -2.95
CA ASP A 190 19.88 -9.41 -3.90
C ASP A 190 18.65 -9.36 -4.82
N HIS A 191 17.86 -8.28 -4.75
CA HIS A 191 16.63 -8.14 -5.51
C HIS A 191 16.86 -8.21 -7.02
N ASN A 192 15.97 -8.92 -7.73
CA ASN A 192 16.06 -9.09 -9.18
C ASN A 192 15.58 -7.83 -9.90
N MET A 193 16.51 -7.03 -10.38
CA MET A 193 16.24 -5.77 -11.08
C MET A 193 15.52 -5.97 -12.40
N GLU A 194 15.81 -7.06 -13.13
CA GLU A 194 15.15 -7.37 -14.40
C GLU A 194 13.65 -7.66 -14.19
N GLU A 195 13.31 -8.47 -13.20
CA GLU A 195 11.91 -8.77 -12.88
C GLU A 195 11.17 -7.53 -12.35
N PHE A 196 11.84 -6.67 -11.59
CA PHE A 196 11.26 -5.41 -11.15
C PHE A 196 10.94 -4.50 -12.35
N GLU A 197 11.90 -4.35 -13.28
CA GLU A 197 11.69 -3.59 -14.52
C GLU A 197 10.59 -4.18 -15.40
N ASN A 198 10.55 -5.52 -15.56
CA ASN A 198 9.52 -6.21 -16.33
C ASN A 198 8.12 -5.93 -15.77
N SER A 199 7.99 -5.80 -14.45
CA SER A 199 6.71 -5.45 -13.82
C SER A 199 6.30 -4.00 -14.09
N ILE A 200 7.22 -3.05 -13.99
CA ILE A 200 6.95 -1.65 -14.35
C ILE A 200 6.41 -1.56 -15.79
N LYS A 201 7.07 -2.24 -16.74
CA LYS A 201 6.64 -2.28 -18.14
C LYS A 201 5.24 -2.88 -18.30
N ALA A 202 5.02 -4.06 -17.69
CA ALA A 202 3.76 -4.79 -17.83
C ALA A 202 2.57 -4.00 -17.28
N TYR A 203 2.73 -3.32 -16.15
CA TYR A 203 1.69 -2.47 -15.59
C TYR A 203 1.46 -1.22 -16.46
N ALA A 204 2.51 -0.56 -16.90
CA ALA A 204 2.42 0.59 -17.79
C ALA A 204 1.70 0.28 -19.11
N GLU A 205 1.95 -0.89 -19.70
CA GLU A 205 1.29 -1.36 -20.93
C GLU A 205 -0.22 -1.50 -20.79
N THR A 206 -0.75 -1.64 -19.58
CA THR A 206 -2.19 -1.63 -19.33
C THR A 206 -2.80 -0.22 -19.39
N GLY A 207 -1.96 0.82 -19.46
CA GLY A 207 -2.36 2.22 -19.49
C GLY A 207 -2.65 2.82 -18.11
N VAL A 208 -2.18 2.19 -17.01
CA VAL A 208 -2.16 2.79 -15.67
C VAL A 208 -0.79 3.37 -15.35
N LYS A 209 -0.74 4.27 -14.38
CA LYS A 209 0.54 4.72 -13.81
C LYS A 209 1.08 3.70 -12.80
N VAL A 210 2.36 3.82 -12.49
CA VAL A 210 3.04 3.02 -11.47
C VAL A 210 3.49 3.96 -10.35
N MET A 211 3.39 3.51 -9.12
CA MET A 211 3.94 4.18 -7.95
C MET A 211 4.84 3.21 -7.20
N ILE A 212 5.90 3.72 -6.60
CA ILE A 212 6.68 2.99 -5.61
C ILE A 212 6.24 3.56 -4.26
N THR A 213 5.48 2.77 -3.50
CA THR A 213 4.63 3.30 -2.43
C THR A 213 5.22 3.22 -1.04
N GLU A 214 6.17 2.30 -0.83
CA GLU A 214 6.71 1.98 0.51
C GLU A 214 8.19 1.59 0.40
N PHE A 215 8.95 2.35 -0.40
CA PHE A 215 10.32 1.97 -0.73
C PHE A 215 11.22 1.94 0.51
N ASP A 216 11.72 0.77 0.81
CA ASP A 216 12.84 0.55 1.71
C ASP A 216 13.81 -0.49 1.15
N MET A 217 15.08 -0.41 1.53
CA MET A 217 16.08 -1.39 1.08
C MET A 217 16.89 -1.89 2.26
N SER A 218 16.67 -3.17 2.62
CA SER A 218 17.40 -3.80 3.70
C SER A 218 18.81 -4.21 3.30
N ALA A 219 19.78 -3.91 4.16
CA ALA A 219 21.14 -4.46 4.08
C ALA A 219 21.26 -5.85 4.73
N LEU A 220 20.22 -6.31 5.43
CA LEU A 220 20.22 -7.59 6.14
C LEU A 220 20.05 -8.76 5.17
N PRO A 221 20.81 -9.84 5.31
CA PRO A 221 20.64 -11.01 4.46
C PRO A 221 19.36 -11.76 4.79
N ASN A 222 18.78 -12.41 3.77
CA ASN A 222 17.62 -13.32 3.92
C ASN A 222 16.33 -12.69 4.48
N ARG A 223 16.17 -11.38 4.43
CA ARG A 223 14.91 -10.74 4.79
C ARG A 223 13.86 -11.11 3.75
N ARG A 224 12.79 -11.76 4.20
CA ARG A 224 11.61 -12.04 3.38
C ARG A 224 10.49 -11.10 3.80
N TRP A 225 9.86 -10.45 2.83
CA TRP A 225 8.66 -9.67 3.06
C TRP A 225 7.43 -10.57 2.93
N THR A 226 6.58 -10.53 3.92
CA THR A 226 5.29 -11.21 3.95
C THR A 226 4.21 -10.23 4.42
N ALA A 227 2.95 -10.52 4.11
CA ALA A 227 1.82 -9.72 4.59
C ALA A 227 1.51 -9.95 6.08
N ASN A 228 2.20 -10.86 6.75
CA ASN A 228 2.02 -11.12 8.17
C ASN A 228 2.98 -10.25 8.96
N ILE A 229 2.45 -9.26 9.67
CA ILE A 229 3.25 -8.42 10.59
C ILE A 229 4.00 -9.28 11.62
N SER A 230 3.42 -10.40 12.07
CA SER A 230 4.06 -11.36 12.97
C SER A 230 5.32 -12.02 12.37
N ASP A 231 5.36 -12.24 11.07
CA ASP A 231 6.52 -12.84 10.41
C ASP A 231 7.71 -11.85 10.35
N ILE A 232 7.42 -10.55 10.37
CA ILE A 232 8.43 -9.49 10.45
C ILE A 232 9.05 -9.46 11.84
N GLU A 233 8.29 -9.75 12.90
CA GLU A 233 8.82 -9.84 14.26
C GLU A 233 9.78 -11.03 14.47
N GLU A 234 9.68 -12.10 13.69
CA GLU A 234 10.60 -13.23 13.75
C GLU A 234 12.01 -12.90 13.22
N TYR A 235 12.16 -11.85 12.43
CA TYR A 235 13.46 -11.36 11.96
C TYR A 235 14.16 -10.52 13.05
N ARG A 236 14.38 -11.09 14.22
CA ARG A 236 14.94 -10.41 15.40
C ARG A 236 16.45 -10.27 15.36
N GLU A 237 16.99 -9.52 16.32
CA GLU A 237 18.42 -9.22 16.57
C GLU A 237 19.38 -10.40 16.38
N SER A 238 18.93 -11.64 16.59
CA SER A 238 19.75 -12.85 16.41
C SER A 238 20.13 -13.10 14.94
N MET A 239 19.39 -12.56 13.99
CA MET A 239 19.62 -12.71 12.56
C MET A 239 20.39 -11.53 11.96
N ASN A 240 20.61 -10.46 12.72
CA ASN A 240 21.42 -9.32 12.28
C ASN A 240 22.91 -9.61 12.49
N PRO A 241 23.68 -9.86 11.42
CA PRO A 241 25.13 -10.05 11.52
C PRO A 241 25.91 -8.75 11.77
N TYR A 242 25.24 -7.59 11.71
CA TYR A 242 25.85 -6.26 11.74
C TYR A 242 25.48 -5.47 13.00
N LYS A 243 25.58 -6.11 14.16
CA LYS A 243 25.11 -5.55 15.45
C LYS A 243 25.76 -4.24 15.86
N GLU A 244 27.02 -4.03 15.49
CA GLU A 244 27.78 -2.84 15.91
C GLU A 244 27.84 -1.78 14.81
N ALA A 245 28.08 -2.19 13.57
CA ALA A 245 28.12 -1.30 12.41
C ALA A 245 27.99 -2.10 11.12
N LEU A 246 27.47 -1.47 10.08
CA LEU A 246 27.44 -2.02 8.74
C LEU A 246 28.88 -2.04 8.16
N PRO A 247 29.43 -3.20 7.73
CA PRO A 247 30.76 -3.25 7.13
C PRO A 247 30.84 -2.41 5.84
N ASP A 248 31.97 -1.76 5.59
CA ASP A 248 32.20 -0.91 4.41
C ASP A 248 31.86 -1.63 3.09
N SER A 249 32.23 -2.91 2.97
CA SER A 249 31.93 -3.70 1.77
C SER A 249 30.43 -3.93 1.56
N VAL A 250 29.65 -4.03 2.63
CA VAL A 250 28.21 -4.16 2.58
C VAL A 250 27.57 -2.81 2.27
N SER A 251 28.05 -1.74 2.90
CA SER A 251 27.61 -0.37 2.61
C SER A 251 27.83 0.01 1.15
N GLN A 252 28.99 -0.34 0.57
CA GLN A 252 29.25 -0.10 -0.86
C GLN A 252 28.29 -0.87 -1.78
N LYS A 253 27.99 -2.14 -1.48
CA LYS A 253 27.03 -2.94 -2.24
C LYS A 253 25.62 -2.38 -2.11
N TRP A 254 25.24 -1.96 -0.92
CA TRP A 254 23.95 -1.33 -0.65
C TRP A 254 23.80 -0.05 -1.46
N ASN A 255 24.80 0.83 -1.40
CA ASN A 255 24.80 2.08 -2.18
C ASN A 255 24.71 1.81 -3.69
N ALA A 256 25.46 0.83 -4.22
CA ALA A 256 25.38 0.46 -5.62
C ALA A 256 23.98 -0.01 -6.02
N LYS A 257 23.37 -0.91 -5.24
CA LYS A 257 22.00 -1.39 -5.50
C LYS A 257 20.95 -0.26 -5.37
N MET A 258 21.11 0.64 -4.40
CA MET A 258 20.25 1.83 -4.28
C MET A 258 20.32 2.69 -5.55
N MET A 259 21.51 2.91 -6.07
CA MET A 259 21.70 3.65 -7.33
C MET A 259 21.06 2.94 -8.52
N ASP A 260 21.10 1.60 -8.57
CA ASP A 260 20.41 0.83 -9.61
C ASP A 260 18.90 1.08 -9.57
N PHE A 261 18.29 1.05 -8.38
CA PHE A 261 16.86 1.37 -8.23
C PHE A 261 16.55 2.82 -8.61
N MET A 262 17.31 3.79 -8.14
CA MET A 262 17.09 5.20 -8.48
C MET A 262 17.21 5.44 -9.99
N ASN A 263 18.22 4.85 -10.64
CA ASN A 263 18.36 4.93 -12.09
C ASN A 263 17.21 4.26 -12.83
N LEU A 264 16.70 3.13 -12.32
CA LEU A 264 15.51 2.47 -12.87
C LEU A 264 14.27 3.36 -12.75
N PHE A 265 14.05 4.00 -11.60
CA PHE A 265 12.90 4.89 -11.40
C PHE A 265 12.97 6.12 -12.32
N ILE A 266 14.16 6.72 -12.48
CA ILE A 266 14.38 7.83 -13.42
C ILE A 266 14.15 7.38 -14.87
N LYS A 267 14.61 6.19 -15.25
CA LYS A 267 14.40 5.63 -16.60
C LYS A 267 12.91 5.56 -16.98
N TYR A 268 12.03 5.36 -15.99
CA TYR A 268 10.59 5.24 -16.17
C TYR A 268 9.80 6.43 -15.58
N GLU A 269 10.40 7.61 -15.49
CA GLU A 269 9.78 8.82 -14.92
C GLU A 269 8.47 9.25 -15.64
N ASP A 270 8.32 8.90 -16.91
CA ASP A 270 7.06 9.12 -17.64
C ASP A 270 5.88 8.27 -17.14
N VAL A 271 6.16 7.17 -16.44
CA VAL A 271 5.19 6.20 -15.95
C VAL A 271 5.11 6.20 -14.43
N ILE A 272 6.26 6.30 -13.75
CA ILE A 272 6.35 6.33 -12.29
C ILE A 272 6.01 7.75 -11.82
N THR A 273 4.88 7.88 -11.15
CA THR A 273 4.38 9.20 -10.70
C THR A 273 4.88 9.58 -9.31
N ARG A 274 5.32 8.61 -8.53
CA ARG A 274 5.77 8.83 -7.15
C ARG A 274 6.70 7.70 -6.67
N VAL A 275 7.69 8.10 -5.86
CA VAL A 275 8.49 7.19 -5.03
C VAL A 275 8.37 7.68 -3.59
N THR A 276 7.82 6.83 -2.71
CA THR A 276 7.61 7.11 -1.30
C THR A 276 8.55 6.24 -0.48
N ALA A 277 9.37 6.85 0.37
CA ALA A 277 10.19 6.13 1.33
C ALA A 277 9.28 5.60 2.47
N TRP A 278 9.51 4.34 2.89
CA TRP A 278 8.83 3.77 4.05
C TRP A 278 9.68 4.01 5.29
N GLY A 279 9.28 5.00 6.07
CA GLY A 279 10.07 5.56 7.15
C GLY A 279 10.78 6.85 6.77
N VAL A 280 11.07 7.69 7.77
CA VAL A 280 11.71 9.00 7.60
C VAL A 280 13.19 8.94 7.99
N THR A 281 13.54 8.01 8.88
CA THR A 281 14.88 7.82 9.42
C THR A 281 15.21 6.35 9.57
N ASP A 282 16.49 6.01 9.82
CA ASP A 282 16.93 4.64 10.11
C ASP A 282 16.40 4.07 11.46
N ARG A 283 15.53 4.82 12.14
CA ARG A 283 14.89 4.41 13.39
C ARG A 283 13.46 3.93 13.21
N ASP A 284 12.92 4.10 12.01
CA ASP A 284 11.55 3.74 11.64
C ASP A 284 11.50 2.29 11.14
#